data_2e95b5d8345a5251c54983b226a0cb01
#
_entry.id   2e95b5d8345a5251c54983b226a0cb01
#
_cell.length_a   1.000
_cell.length_b   1.000
_cell.length_c   1.000
_cell.angle_alpha   90.00
_cell.angle_beta   90.00
_cell.angle_gamma   90.00
#
_symmetry.space_group_name_H-M   'P 1'
#
loop_
_entity.id
_entity.type
_entity.pdbx_description
1 polymer ?
#
loop_
_entity_poly.entity_id
_entity_poly.type
_entity_poly.pdbx_seq_one_letter_code
_entity_poly.pdbx_strand_id
1 'polypeptide(L)'
;MDRIDALRAQLTTAADPARAPAMRAYMRGQFDFLGVAAPARRKAAGPWIQSQDAAGADGWLELANALWRQPEREFKYVSVDLQARHAAELPAAALPRLLVTAKSWWDTVDGLAAWVIGGLVRGRRELQTEMDTLAGDGGFWLRRVAILHQLYWKRETDAGRLFRYCSANAADPEFFIRKAIGWALREYAYTDAEAVRGFVASAALSPLSRREALKRIQ
;
A
#
# COMPACT_ATOMS: atom_id res chain seq x y z
N MET A 1 29.07 11.88 -2.86
CA MET A 1 28.40 10.57 -2.64
C MET A 1 26.97 10.71 -3.11
N ASP A 2 26.52 9.85 -4.00
CA ASP A 2 25.13 9.86 -4.47
C ASP A 2 24.18 9.67 -3.29
N ARG A 3 22.96 10.25 -3.37
CA ARG A 3 21.93 10.13 -2.33
C ARG A 3 21.56 8.66 -2.07
N ILE A 4 21.52 7.84 -3.11
CA ILE A 4 21.21 6.40 -2.99
C ILE A 4 22.36 5.64 -2.31
N ASP A 5 23.62 6.00 -2.62
CA ASP A 5 24.80 5.37 -1.99
C ASP A 5 24.82 5.65 -0.47
N ALA A 6 24.46 6.89 -0.06
CA ALA A 6 24.36 7.24 1.35
C ALA A 6 23.31 6.38 2.08
N LEU A 7 22.13 6.19 1.47
CA LEU A 7 21.09 5.31 2.01
C LEU A 7 21.54 3.85 2.05
N ARG A 8 22.23 3.39 0.99
CA ARG A 8 22.76 2.03 0.92
C ARG A 8 23.71 1.74 2.07
N ALA A 9 24.63 2.65 2.36
CA ALA A 9 25.55 2.51 3.49
C ALA A 9 24.80 2.39 4.82
N GLN A 10 23.77 3.21 5.05
CA GLN A 10 22.93 3.17 6.25
C GLN A 10 22.18 1.84 6.40
N LEU A 11 21.53 1.37 5.30
CA LEU A 11 20.82 0.09 5.30
C LEU A 11 21.76 -1.10 5.48
N THR A 12 22.94 -1.08 4.83
CA THR A 12 23.95 -2.13 4.99
C THR A 12 24.47 -2.22 6.44
N THR A 13 24.67 -1.08 7.08
CA THR A 13 25.05 -1.04 8.51
C THR A 13 23.97 -1.62 9.42
N ALA A 14 22.70 -1.48 9.05
CA ALA A 14 21.54 -1.99 9.81
C ALA A 14 21.15 -3.42 9.43
N ALA A 15 21.82 -4.02 8.43
CA ALA A 15 21.50 -5.33 7.91
C ALA A 15 21.95 -6.47 8.85
N ASP A 16 21.17 -7.53 8.85
CA ASP A 16 21.52 -8.84 9.38
C ASP A 16 21.42 -9.85 8.22
N PRO A 17 22.54 -10.16 7.54
CA PRO A 17 22.54 -11.06 6.39
C PRO A 17 21.93 -12.43 6.67
N ALA A 18 21.95 -12.89 7.92
CA ALA A 18 21.33 -14.16 8.31
C ALA A 18 19.81 -14.17 8.16
N ARG A 19 19.16 -13.00 8.13
CA ARG A 19 17.71 -12.83 7.91
C ARG A 19 17.31 -12.86 6.44
N ALA A 20 18.19 -12.50 5.52
CA ALA A 20 17.88 -12.36 4.11
C ALA A 20 17.28 -13.63 3.48
N PRO A 21 17.78 -14.85 3.76
CA PRO A 21 17.19 -16.08 3.24
C PRO A 21 15.73 -16.28 3.67
N ALA A 22 15.40 -16.04 4.95
CA ALA A 22 14.05 -16.17 5.45
C ALA A 22 13.10 -15.12 4.86
N MET A 23 13.56 -13.86 4.69
CA MET A 23 12.79 -12.80 4.03
C MET A 23 12.54 -13.14 2.57
N ARG A 24 13.52 -13.64 1.84
CA ARG A 24 13.40 -14.12 0.47
C ARG A 24 12.39 -15.27 0.36
N ALA A 25 12.48 -16.26 1.24
CA ALA A 25 11.56 -17.40 1.27
C ALA A 25 10.11 -16.96 1.54
N TYR A 26 9.89 -16.02 2.47
CA TYR A 26 8.58 -15.42 2.74
C TYR A 26 7.98 -14.74 1.51
N MET A 27 8.81 -14.12 0.67
CA MET A 27 8.43 -13.52 -0.62
C MET A 27 8.47 -14.51 -1.79
N ARG A 28 8.46 -15.81 -1.52
CA ARG A 28 8.46 -16.89 -2.52
C ARG A 28 9.65 -16.82 -3.49
N GLY A 29 10.80 -16.34 -3.02
CA GLY A 29 12.03 -16.23 -3.81
C GLY A 29 12.03 -15.12 -4.87
N GLN A 30 11.03 -14.23 -4.89
CA GLN A 30 10.87 -13.25 -5.95
C GLN A 30 11.81 -12.04 -5.85
N PHE A 31 12.37 -11.76 -4.67
CA PHE A 31 13.16 -10.56 -4.44
C PHE A 31 14.40 -10.87 -3.59
N ASP A 32 15.46 -10.10 -3.82
CA ASP A 32 16.64 -10.10 -2.98
C ASP A 32 16.47 -9.14 -1.80
N PHE A 33 17.17 -9.42 -0.70
CA PHE A 33 17.11 -8.68 0.55
C PHE A 33 18.51 -8.44 1.13
N LEU A 34 18.72 -7.27 1.74
CA LEU A 34 19.85 -7.00 2.61
C LEU A 34 19.73 -7.71 3.96
N GLY A 35 18.52 -8.06 4.37
CA GLY A 35 18.22 -8.62 5.68
C GLY A 35 17.87 -7.58 6.74
N VAL A 36 17.36 -6.41 6.35
CA VAL A 36 17.00 -5.34 7.28
C VAL A 36 15.54 -5.47 7.70
N ALA A 37 15.28 -5.83 8.96
CA ALA A 37 13.94 -5.90 9.52
C ALA A 37 13.24 -4.53 9.49
N ALA A 38 11.91 -4.51 9.36
CA ALA A 38 11.13 -3.27 9.19
C ALA A 38 11.38 -2.18 10.24
N PRO A 39 11.50 -2.46 11.57
CA PRO A 39 11.86 -1.43 12.54
C PRO A 39 13.26 -0.85 12.33
N ALA A 40 14.25 -1.70 12.05
CA ALA A 40 15.63 -1.29 11.78
C ALA A 40 15.72 -0.46 10.50
N ARG A 41 15.01 -0.88 9.43
CA ARG A 41 14.93 -0.11 8.18
C ARG A 41 14.38 1.29 8.41
N ARG A 42 13.24 1.41 9.11
CA ARG A 42 12.63 2.73 9.40
C ARG A 42 13.56 3.61 10.22
N LYS A 43 14.25 3.04 11.22
CA LYS A 43 15.23 3.76 12.03
C LYS A 43 16.42 4.25 11.17
N ALA A 44 16.98 3.38 10.33
CA ALA A 44 18.10 3.71 9.48
C ALA A 44 17.74 4.71 8.37
N ALA A 45 16.61 4.50 7.68
CA ALA A 45 16.21 5.34 6.56
C ALA A 45 15.53 6.65 6.98
N GLY A 46 15.00 6.76 8.19
CA GLY A 46 14.25 7.93 8.66
C GLY A 46 14.97 9.27 8.46
N PRO A 47 16.21 9.43 8.97
CA PRO A 47 16.98 10.67 8.76
C PRO A 47 17.25 10.97 7.28
N TRP A 48 17.51 9.94 6.47
CA TRP A 48 17.71 10.10 5.03
C TRP A 48 16.42 10.59 4.36
N ILE A 49 15.25 10.01 4.69
CA ILE A 49 13.96 10.45 4.17
C ILE A 49 13.72 11.93 4.53
N GLN A 50 13.94 12.34 5.79
CA GLN A 50 13.78 13.71 6.24
C GLN A 50 14.69 14.69 5.48
N SER A 51 15.92 14.28 5.16
CA SER A 51 16.84 15.13 4.39
C SER A 51 16.37 15.39 2.95
N GLN A 52 15.34 14.68 2.47
CA GLN A 52 14.73 14.90 1.15
C GLN A 52 13.52 15.85 1.18
N ASP A 53 13.10 16.35 2.33
CA ASP A 53 11.89 17.18 2.46
C ASP A 53 11.87 18.39 1.52
N ALA A 54 13.02 19.00 1.24
CA ALA A 54 13.16 20.14 0.34
C ALA A 54 13.20 19.80 -1.17
N ALA A 55 13.14 18.51 -1.55
CA ALA A 55 13.29 18.10 -2.95
C ALA A 55 12.08 18.43 -3.83
N GLY A 56 10.92 18.67 -3.23
CA GLY A 56 9.65 18.90 -3.92
C GLY A 56 9.10 17.66 -4.63
N ALA A 57 7.89 17.78 -5.18
CA ALA A 57 7.13 16.64 -5.70
C ALA A 57 7.88 15.86 -6.79
N ASP A 58 8.46 16.56 -7.76
CA ASP A 58 9.21 15.89 -8.83
C ASP A 58 10.46 15.20 -8.30
N GLY A 59 11.20 15.84 -7.39
CA GLY A 59 12.38 15.27 -6.76
C GLY A 59 12.04 14.03 -5.92
N TRP A 60 10.94 14.01 -5.18
CA TRP A 60 10.49 12.83 -4.44
C TRP A 60 10.12 11.69 -5.37
N LEU A 61 9.40 11.96 -6.47
CA LEU A 61 9.03 10.94 -7.45
C LEU A 61 10.24 10.39 -8.21
N GLU A 62 11.23 11.23 -8.53
CA GLU A 62 12.50 10.78 -9.15
C GLU A 62 13.30 9.90 -8.20
N LEU A 63 13.46 10.32 -6.94
CA LEU A 63 14.12 9.51 -5.91
C LEU A 63 13.40 8.19 -5.67
N ALA A 64 12.06 8.23 -5.58
CA ALA A 64 11.26 7.02 -5.42
C ALA A 64 11.48 6.04 -6.58
N ASN A 65 11.54 6.51 -7.82
CA ASN A 65 11.84 5.70 -8.98
C ASN A 65 13.29 5.16 -8.96
N ALA A 66 14.25 5.96 -8.51
CA ALA A 66 15.64 5.52 -8.37
C ALA A 66 15.78 4.42 -7.32
N LEU A 67 15.08 4.55 -6.19
CA LEU A 67 14.99 3.53 -5.14
C LEU A 67 14.30 2.26 -5.67
N TRP A 68 13.23 2.42 -6.49
CA TRP A 68 12.51 1.29 -7.07
C TRP A 68 13.37 0.43 -7.99
N ARG A 69 14.37 1.03 -8.65
CA ARG A 69 15.33 0.32 -9.53
C ARG A 69 16.42 -0.43 -8.79
N GLN A 70 16.62 -0.19 -7.48
CA GLN A 70 17.64 -0.93 -6.72
C GLN A 70 17.29 -2.43 -6.64
N PRO A 71 18.24 -3.34 -6.60
CA PRO A 71 17.95 -4.78 -6.59
C PRO A 71 17.23 -5.23 -5.32
N GLU A 72 17.66 -4.80 -4.15
CA GLU A 72 17.15 -5.30 -2.87
C GLU A 72 15.79 -4.70 -2.52
N ARG A 73 14.93 -5.49 -1.89
CA ARG A 73 13.54 -5.15 -1.62
C ARG A 73 13.38 -4.00 -0.62
N GLU A 74 14.31 -3.86 0.30
CA GLU A 74 14.29 -2.78 1.30
C GLU A 74 14.25 -1.40 0.67
N PHE A 75 14.89 -1.18 -0.47
CA PHE A 75 14.85 0.11 -1.18
C PHE A 75 13.43 0.41 -1.70
N LYS A 76 12.66 -0.59 -2.15
CA LYS A 76 11.26 -0.40 -2.55
C LYS A 76 10.41 0.02 -1.35
N TYR A 77 10.66 -0.55 -0.18
CA TYR A 77 9.99 -0.11 1.05
C TYR A 77 10.34 1.32 1.44
N VAL A 78 11.61 1.73 1.31
CA VAL A 78 12.02 3.13 1.54
C VAL A 78 11.39 4.07 0.51
N SER A 79 11.24 3.64 -0.75
CA SER A 79 10.52 4.37 -1.79
C SER A 79 9.06 4.62 -1.38
N VAL A 80 8.37 3.61 -0.84
CA VAL A 80 7.01 3.76 -0.32
C VAL A 80 6.97 4.70 0.87
N ASP A 81 7.90 4.54 1.84
CA ASP A 81 7.96 5.37 3.05
C ASP A 81 8.22 6.86 2.70
N LEU A 82 9.10 7.14 1.73
CA LEU A 82 9.38 8.50 1.21
C LEU A 82 8.10 9.12 0.60
N GLN A 83 7.45 8.39 -0.29
CA GLN A 83 6.23 8.88 -0.96
C GLN A 83 5.08 9.06 0.02
N ALA A 84 4.93 8.16 1.00
CA ALA A 84 3.89 8.23 2.02
C ALA A 84 4.04 9.47 2.91
N ARG A 85 5.29 9.89 3.21
CA ARG A 85 5.57 11.10 3.97
C ARG A 85 5.02 12.35 3.28
N HIS A 86 5.05 12.40 1.96
CA HIS A 86 4.67 13.57 1.15
C HIS A 86 3.39 13.35 0.34
N ALA A 87 2.61 12.31 0.65
CA ALA A 87 1.47 11.90 -0.17
C ALA A 87 0.44 13.03 -0.40
N ALA A 88 0.16 13.85 0.63
CA ALA A 88 -0.79 14.96 0.53
C ALA A 88 -0.25 16.12 -0.35
N GLU A 89 1.06 16.21 -0.51
CA GLU A 89 1.74 17.26 -1.29
C GLU A 89 1.91 16.88 -2.77
N LEU A 90 1.80 15.59 -3.10
CA LEU A 90 1.91 15.12 -4.48
C LEU A 90 0.81 15.72 -5.36
N PRO A 91 1.11 16.15 -6.59
CA PRO A 91 0.08 16.61 -7.53
C PRO A 91 -0.79 15.44 -8.04
N ALA A 92 -2.02 15.74 -8.47
CA ALA A 92 -2.91 14.74 -9.06
C ALA A 92 -2.25 13.97 -10.23
N ALA A 93 -1.42 14.66 -11.03
CA ALA A 93 -0.66 14.09 -12.13
C ALA A 93 0.37 13.02 -11.72
N ALA A 94 0.65 12.85 -10.42
CA ALA A 94 1.50 11.77 -9.93
C ALA A 94 0.79 10.39 -9.98
N LEU A 95 -0.55 10.36 -9.92
CA LEU A 95 -1.33 9.12 -9.80
C LEU A 95 -0.98 8.07 -10.86
N PRO A 96 -0.91 8.36 -12.18
CA PRO A 96 -0.55 7.34 -13.17
C PRO A 96 0.82 6.70 -12.92
N ARG A 97 1.81 7.47 -12.45
CA ARG A 97 3.16 6.96 -12.12
C ARG A 97 3.12 6.02 -10.91
N LEU A 98 2.33 6.36 -9.89
CA LEU A 98 2.12 5.52 -8.70
C LEU A 98 1.42 4.21 -9.05
N LEU A 99 0.44 4.23 -9.95
CA LEU A 99 -0.28 3.05 -10.41
C LEU A 99 0.60 2.08 -11.20
N VAL A 100 1.60 2.56 -11.94
CA VAL A 100 2.58 1.69 -12.61
C VAL A 100 3.40 0.91 -11.57
N THR A 101 3.87 1.56 -10.52
CA THR A 101 4.65 0.90 -9.46
C THR A 101 3.80 -0.03 -8.59
N ALA A 102 2.49 0.21 -8.49
CA ALA A 102 1.55 -0.65 -7.76
C ALA A 102 1.34 -2.04 -8.40
N LYS A 103 1.88 -2.32 -9.57
CA LYS A 103 1.80 -3.65 -10.24
C LYS A 103 2.92 -4.61 -9.82
N SER A 104 3.42 -4.52 -8.59
CA SER A 104 4.56 -5.31 -8.12
C SER A 104 4.13 -6.54 -7.29
N TRP A 105 4.04 -6.43 -5.98
CA TRP A 105 3.69 -7.52 -5.06
C TRP A 105 3.00 -6.94 -3.83
N TRP A 106 2.22 -7.75 -3.13
CA TRP A 106 1.34 -7.30 -2.04
C TRP A 106 2.01 -6.41 -0.99
N ASP A 107 3.26 -6.70 -0.63
CA ASP A 107 4.02 -5.99 0.41
C ASP A 107 4.30 -4.51 0.11
N THR A 108 4.43 -4.16 -1.17
CA THR A 108 4.56 -2.77 -1.62
C THR A 108 3.23 -2.19 -2.10
N VAL A 109 2.38 -3.02 -2.74
CA VAL A 109 1.05 -2.61 -3.20
C VAL A 109 0.22 -2.08 -2.03
N ASP A 110 0.25 -2.76 -0.88
CA ASP A 110 -0.52 -2.37 0.30
C ASP A 110 -0.07 -1.01 0.86
N GLY A 111 1.23 -0.81 0.93
CA GLY A 111 1.79 0.47 1.36
C GLY A 111 1.47 1.61 0.39
N LEU A 112 1.63 1.36 -0.91
CA LEU A 112 1.25 2.33 -1.96
C LEU A 112 -0.25 2.64 -1.91
N ALA A 113 -1.11 1.62 -1.81
CA ALA A 113 -2.55 1.81 -1.76
C ALA A 113 -2.98 2.63 -0.54
N ALA A 114 -2.58 2.22 0.66
CA ALA A 114 -3.11 2.79 1.89
C ALA A 114 -2.47 4.14 2.25
N TRP A 115 -1.16 4.29 2.05
CA TRP A 115 -0.43 5.45 2.55
C TRP A 115 -0.11 6.48 1.47
N VAL A 116 0.24 6.05 0.26
CA VAL A 116 0.63 6.97 -0.81
C VAL A 116 -0.60 7.40 -1.63
N ILE A 117 -1.22 6.45 -2.34
CA ILE A 117 -2.40 6.73 -3.16
C ILE A 117 -3.57 7.16 -2.27
N GLY A 118 -3.78 6.46 -1.16
CA GLY A 118 -4.78 6.83 -0.18
C GLY A 118 -4.57 8.23 0.39
N GLY A 119 -3.34 8.62 0.71
CA GLY A 119 -3.01 9.97 1.16
C GLY A 119 -3.26 11.04 0.10
N LEU A 120 -2.83 10.78 -1.14
CA LEU A 120 -3.07 11.66 -2.30
C LEU A 120 -4.57 11.85 -2.57
N VAL A 121 -5.33 10.76 -2.67
CA VAL A 121 -6.78 10.78 -2.95
C VAL A 121 -7.57 11.40 -1.79
N ARG A 122 -7.12 11.21 -0.54
CA ARG A 122 -7.73 11.85 0.62
C ARG A 122 -7.68 13.38 0.55
N GLY A 123 -6.55 13.92 0.11
CA GLY A 123 -6.36 15.35 -0.11
C GLY A 123 -6.99 15.90 -1.40
N ARG A 124 -7.34 15.02 -2.34
CA ARG A 124 -7.87 15.36 -3.67
C ARG A 124 -9.01 14.41 -4.03
N ARG A 125 -10.19 14.67 -3.46
CA ARG A 125 -11.36 13.79 -3.57
C ARG A 125 -11.86 13.57 -4.99
N GLU A 126 -11.55 14.46 -5.90
CA GLU A 126 -11.83 14.31 -7.33
C GLU A 126 -11.17 13.06 -7.91
N LEU A 127 -10.03 12.63 -7.38
CA LEU A 127 -9.34 11.41 -7.81
C LEU A 127 -10.06 10.11 -7.39
N GLN A 128 -11.12 10.19 -6.60
CA GLN A 128 -11.93 9.00 -6.30
C GLN A 128 -12.62 8.42 -7.54
N THR A 129 -12.85 9.23 -8.59
CA THR A 129 -13.36 8.73 -9.88
C THR A 129 -12.40 7.76 -10.55
N GLU A 130 -11.08 8.01 -10.41
CA GLU A 130 -10.06 7.08 -10.87
C GLU A 130 -10.12 5.76 -10.09
N MET A 131 -10.34 5.83 -8.78
CA MET A 131 -10.51 4.63 -7.95
C MET A 131 -11.77 3.85 -8.31
N ASP A 132 -12.87 4.54 -8.68
CA ASP A 132 -14.09 3.91 -9.21
C ASP A 132 -13.78 3.08 -10.47
N THR A 133 -12.95 3.62 -11.37
CA THR A 133 -12.50 2.92 -12.59
C THR A 133 -11.60 1.73 -12.25
N LEU A 134 -10.63 1.92 -11.36
CA LEU A 134 -9.68 0.86 -10.96
C LEU A 134 -10.35 -0.31 -10.25
N ALA A 135 -11.50 -0.11 -9.62
CA ALA A 135 -12.25 -1.20 -8.98
C ALA A 135 -12.73 -2.29 -9.96
N GLY A 136 -12.81 -1.96 -11.26
CA GLY A 136 -13.14 -2.89 -12.35
C GLY A 136 -11.97 -3.19 -13.29
N ASP A 137 -10.73 -2.79 -12.97
CA ASP A 137 -9.57 -2.99 -13.84
C ASP A 137 -9.26 -4.46 -14.08
N GLY A 138 -8.72 -4.81 -15.27
CA GLY A 138 -8.29 -6.16 -15.61
C GLY A 138 -7.16 -6.70 -14.71
N GLY A 139 -6.32 -5.82 -14.17
CA GLY A 139 -5.21 -6.17 -13.28
C GLY A 139 -5.63 -6.22 -11.82
N PHE A 140 -5.56 -7.39 -11.19
CA PHE A 140 -6.02 -7.55 -9.80
C PHE A 140 -5.25 -6.68 -8.78
N TRP A 141 -4.00 -6.28 -9.04
CA TRP A 141 -3.28 -5.35 -8.18
C TRP A 141 -3.90 -3.96 -8.17
N LEU A 142 -4.42 -3.47 -9.31
CA LEU A 142 -5.10 -2.18 -9.39
C LEU A 142 -6.47 -2.22 -8.70
N ARG A 143 -7.22 -3.34 -8.86
CA ARG A 143 -8.44 -3.56 -8.07
C ARG A 143 -8.15 -3.60 -6.57
N ARG A 144 -7.03 -4.24 -6.16
CA ARG A 144 -6.59 -4.22 -4.77
C ARG A 144 -6.29 -2.81 -4.27
N VAL A 145 -5.64 -1.96 -5.09
CA VAL A 145 -5.43 -0.55 -4.76
C VAL A 145 -6.75 0.16 -4.51
N ALA A 146 -7.74 0.00 -5.42
CA ALA A 146 -9.05 0.60 -5.27
C ALA A 146 -9.74 0.18 -3.96
N ILE A 147 -9.69 -1.10 -3.60
CA ILE A 147 -10.29 -1.61 -2.37
C ILE A 147 -9.59 -1.06 -1.12
N LEU A 148 -8.28 -0.87 -1.16
CA LEU A 148 -7.46 -0.53 0.03
C LEU A 148 -7.14 0.96 0.18
N HIS A 149 -7.38 1.83 -0.82
CA HIS A 149 -6.92 3.23 -0.74
C HIS A 149 -7.52 4.02 0.43
N GLN A 150 -8.70 3.64 0.94
CA GLN A 150 -9.35 4.28 2.09
C GLN A 150 -9.02 3.61 3.44
N LEU A 151 -8.08 2.66 3.49
CA LEU A 151 -7.91 1.73 4.61
C LEU A 151 -7.83 2.41 5.98
N TYR A 152 -7.20 3.58 6.08
CA TYR A 152 -7.01 4.28 7.34
C TYR A 152 -7.73 5.64 7.41
N TRP A 153 -8.74 5.88 6.57
CA TRP A 153 -9.47 7.16 6.56
C TRP A 153 -10.48 7.29 7.71
N LYS A 154 -10.81 6.18 8.38
CA LYS A 154 -11.72 6.16 9.53
C LYS A 154 -13.08 6.80 9.18
N ARG A 155 -13.46 7.89 9.87
CA ARG A 155 -14.72 8.61 9.63
C ARG A 155 -14.79 9.30 8.28
N GLU A 156 -13.68 9.52 7.61
CA GLU A 156 -13.64 10.10 6.27
C GLU A 156 -13.83 9.06 5.16
N THR A 157 -13.90 7.78 5.50
CA THR A 157 -14.16 6.71 4.54
C THR A 157 -15.51 6.91 3.86
N ASP A 158 -15.51 6.92 2.52
CA ASP A 158 -16.73 6.79 1.73
C ASP A 158 -17.17 5.32 1.76
N ALA A 159 -18.05 5.01 2.71
CA ALA A 159 -18.57 3.64 2.90
C ALA A 159 -19.31 3.13 1.65
N GLY A 160 -19.99 4.03 0.93
CA GLY A 160 -20.67 3.67 -0.31
C GLY A 160 -19.71 3.16 -1.37
N ARG A 161 -18.57 3.84 -1.59
CA ARG A 161 -17.51 3.37 -2.49
C ARG A 161 -16.87 2.08 -1.99
N LEU A 162 -16.51 2.02 -0.70
CA LEU A 162 -15.93 0.81 -0.12
C LEU A 162 -16.82 -0.42 -0.37
N PHE A 163 -18.11 -0.32 -0.09
CA PHE A 163 -19.04 -1.44 -0.26
C PHE A 163 -19.26 -1.77 -1.74
N ARG A 164 -19.35 -0.77 -2.64
CA ARG A 164 -19.42 -1.03 -4.08
C ARG A 164 -18.19 -1.77 -4.60
N TYR A 165 -16.98 -1.36 -4.20
CA TYR A 165 -15.75 -2.04 -4.66
C TYR A 165 -15.67 -3.46 -4.11
N CYS A 166 -16.07 -3.68 -2.86
CA CYS A 166 -16.14 -5.03 -2.27
C CYS A 166 -17.17 -5.90 -2.99
N SER A 167 -18.35 -5.36 -3.34
CA SER A 167 -19.40 -6.09 -4.08
C SER A 167 -18.96 -6.44 -5.50
N ALA A 168 -18.38 -5.49 -6.23
CA ALA A 168 -17.90 -5.68 -7.60
C ALA A 168 -16.82 -6.78 -7.68
N ASN A 169 -16.07 -7.01 -6.61
CA ASN A 169 -15.01 -7.99 -6.54
C ASN A 169 -15.35 -9.20 -5.65
N ALA A 170 -16.59 -9.36 -5.21
CA ALA A 170 -16.99 -10.40 -4.26
C ALA A 170 -16.77 -11.83 -4.78
N ALA A 171 -17.00 -12.05 -6.08
CA ALA A 171 -16.85 -13.34 -6.77
C ALA A 171 -15.42 -13.62 -7.26
N ASP A 172 -14.49 -12.68 -7.10
CA ASP A 172 -13.13 -12.82 -7.61
C ASP A 172 -12.43 -14.05 -6.99
N PRO A 173 -11.84 -14.97 -7.79
CA PRO A 173 -11.12 -16.13 -7.29
C PRO A 173 -9.74 -15.79 -6.69
N GLU A 174 -9.20 -14.58 -6.96
CA GLU A 174 -7.87 -14.19 -6.55
C GLU A 174 -7.77 -14.05 -5.02
N PHE A 175 -6.83 -14.76 -4.42
CA PHE A 175 -6.60 -14.75 -2.98
C PHE A 175 -6.36 -13.33 -2.44
N PHE A 176 -5.55 -12.53 -3.15
CA PHE A 176 -5.18 -11.18 -2.72
C PHE A 176 -6.36 -10.21 -2.77
N ILE A 177 -7.34 -10.42 -3.66
CA ILE A 177 -8.59 -9.64 -3.70
C ILE A 177 -9.49 -10.03 -2.53
N ARG A 178 -9.70 -11.33 -2.29
CA ARG A 178 -10.52 -11.80 -1.16
C ARG A 178 -9.98 -11.30 0.19
N LYS A 179 -8.63 -11.28 0.33
CA LYS A 179 -7.98 -10.73 1.54
C LYS A 179 -8.14 -9.21 1.63
N ALA A 180 -8.04 -8.47 0.53
CA ALA A 180 -8.24 -7.02 0.51
C ALA A 180 -9.65 -6.65 0.97
N ILE A 181 -10.69 -7.31 0.44
CA ILE A 181 -12.09 -7.10 0.83
C ILE A 181 -12.24 -7.31 2.34
N GLY A 182 -11.79 -8.44 2.85
CA GLY A 182 -11.91 -8.74 4.28
C GLY A 182 -11.15 -7.75 5.16
N TRP A 183 -9.96 -7.32 4.74
CA TRP A 183 -9.16 -6.36 5.49
C TRP A 183 -9.77 -4.96 5.48
N ALA A 184 -10.18 -4.45 4.33
CA ALA A 184 -10.80 -3.13 4.22
C ALA A 184 -12.09 -3.02 5.06
N LEU A 185 -12.94 -4.04 5.00
CA LEU A 185 -14.16 -4.12 5.84
C LEU A 185 -13.82 -4.20 7.32
N ARG A 186 -12.86 -5.03 7.73
CA ARG A 186 -12.41 -5.13 9.12
C ARG A 186 -11.87 -3.81 9.65
N GLU A 187 -11.10 -3.09 8.85
CA GLU A 187 -10.56 -1.79 9.25
C GLU A 187 -11.68 -0.76 9.40
N TYR A 188 -12.63 -0.73 8.47
CA TYR A 188 -13.78 0.16 8.56
C TYR A 188 -14.72 -0.19 9.73
N ALA A 189 -14.79 -1.46 10.14
CA ALA A 189 -15.58 -1.89 11.30
C ALA A 189 -15.15 -1.24 12.64
N TYR A 190 -13.92 -0.75 12.76
CA TYR A 190 -13.53 0.07 13.91
C TYR A 190 -14.20 1.46 13.92
N THR A 191 -14.74 1.89 12.79
CA THR A 191 -15.46 3.16 12.64
C THR A 191 -16.97 2.95 12.69
N ASP A 192 -17.47 1.93 11.95
CA ASP A 192 -18.89 1.61 11.87
C ASP A 192 -19.09 0.09 11.74
N ALA A 193 -19.18 -0.56 12.90
CA ALA A 193 -19.38 -2.01 12.97
C ALA A 193 -20.74 -2.47 12.45
N GLU A 194 -21.80 -1.65 12.67
CA GLU A 194 -23.17 -1.99 12.23
C GLU A 194 -23.28 -1.96 10.71
N ALA A 195 -22.74 -0.94 10.05
CA ALA A 195 -22.71 -0.87 8.59
C ALA A 195 -21.97 -2.06 7.98
N VAL A 196 -20.84 -2.48 8.58
CA VAL A 196 -20.09 -3.64 8.12
C VAL A 196 -20.86 -4.95 8.34
N ARG A 197 -21.54 -5.15 9.49
CA ARG A 197 -22.39 -6.33 9.73
C ARG A 197 -23.51 -6.42 8.71
N GLY A 198 -24.23 -5.31 8.49
CA GLY A 198 -25.32 -5.24 7.51
C GLY A 198 -24.84 -5.58 6.11
N PHE A 199 -23.72 -4.99 5.68
CA PHE A 199 -23.12 -5.29 4.37
C PHE A 199 -22.71 -6.76 4.25
N VAL A 200 -21.99 -7.31 5.24
CA VAL A 200 -21.54 -8.71 5.21
C VAL A 200 -22.71 -9.70 5.23
N ALA A 201 -23.82 -9.34 5.88
CA ALA A 201 -25.03 -10.19 5.89
C ALA A 201 -25.69 -10.27 4.50
N SER A 202 -25.72 -9.15 3.76
CA SER A 202 -26.41 -9.05 2.46
C SER A 202 -25.55 -9.38 1.24
N ALA A 203 -24.21 -9.21 1.35
CA ALA A 203 -23.30 -9.38 0.23
C ALA A 203 -22.86 -10.85 0.03
N ALA A 204 -22.72 -11.27 -1.23
CA ALA A 204 -22.24 -12.61 -1.62
C ALA A 204 -20.71 -12.74 -1.48
N LEU A 205 -20.17 -12.41 -0.31
CA LEU A 205 -18.73 -12.48 -0.06
C LEU A 205 -18.21 -13.91 0.06
N SER A 206 -16.97 -14.14 -0.38
CA SER A 206 -16.29 -15.41 -0.16
C SER A 206 -16.19 -15.74 1.35
N PRO A 207 -16.11 -17.03 1.73
CA PRO A 207 -15.92 -17.41 3.14
C PRO A 207 -14.68 -16.77 3.78
N LEU A 208 -13.60 -16.58 3.01
CA LEU A 208 -12.40 -15.90 3.47
C LEU A 208 -12.65 -14.42 3.75
N SER A 209 -13.27 -13.70 2.80
CA SER A 209 -13.58 -12.27 2.96
C SER A 209 -14.49 -12.01 4.14
N ARG A 210 -15.56 -12.82 4.29
CA ARG A 210 -16.50 -12.74 5.40
C ARG A 210 -15.81 -12.97 6.75
N ARG A 211 -15.02 -14.02 6.89
CA ARG A 211 -14.29 -14.34 8.14
C ARG A 211 -13.32 -13.22 8.52
N GLU A 212 -12.57 -12.69 7.55
CA GLU A 212 -11.62 -11.60 7.80
C GLU A 212 -12.33 -10.28 8.17
N ALA A 213 -13.45 -9.97 7.52
CA ALA A 213 -14.24 -8.75 7.81
C ALA A 213 -14.77 -8.74 9.24
N LEU A 214 -15.29 -9.88 9.71
CA LEU A 214 -15.95 -9.99 11.03
C LEU A 214 -15.00 -10.29 12.19
N LYS A 215 -13.70 -10.51 11.95
CA LYS A 215 -12.73 -11.01 12.94
C LYS A 215 -12.64 -10.19 14.23
N ARG A 216 -13.07 -8.93 14.24
CA ARG A 216 -12.99 -8.01 15.39
C ARG A 216 -14.33 -7.54 15.92
N ILE A 217 -15.44 -7.96 15.31
CA ILE A 217 -16.79 -7.51 15.63
C ILE A 217 -17.78 -8.67 15.78
N GLN A 218 -17.25 -9.87 16.00
CA GLN A 218 -18.03 -11.04 16.39
C GLN A 218 -18.51 -10.90 17.84
#